data_113a33a4829202bd922a6fd41d8602b2
#
_entry.id   113a33a4829202bd922a6fd41d8602b2
#
_cell.length_a   1.000
_cell.length_b   1.000
_cell.length_c   1.000
_cell.angle_alpha   90.00
_cell.angle_beta   90.00
_cell.angle_gamma   90.00
#
_symmetry.space_group_name_H-M   'P 1'
#
loop_
_entity.id
_entity.type
_entity.pdbx_description
1 polymer ?
#
loop_
_entity_poly.entity_id
_entity_poly.type
_entity_poly.pdbx_seq_one_letter_code
_entity_poly.pdbx_strand_id
1 'polypeptide(L)'
;MISALVSSYWVDGQKAEILQRCLDSLQGSDEILSLVTHHKCPLGFADAWNRLATLAKGDFLIFIGDNNTLTKGSLSQLCISGTVTSPLINEKGQEFWGMVFCMPRDIYESVGLYDMRFNNGSHWEDTDLLRRLKEKNIPLKSVPDVNFNRPQGGRTIDATPGNEHKKTINAEIFIKKWNL
;
A
#
# COMPACT_ATOMS: atom_id res chain seq x y z
N MET A 1 11.11 14.55 -6.37
CA MET A 1 9.79 14.37 -7.02
C MET A 1 8.99 13.33 -6.25
N ILE A 2 7.67 13.52 -6.15
CA ILE A 2 6.75 12.65 -5.38
C ILE A 2 5.80 11.96 -6.36
N SER A 3 5.80 10.63 -6.38
CA SER A 3 4.81 9.82 -7.10
C SER A 3 3.80 9.24 -6.12
N ALA A 4 2.53 9.66 -6.24
CA ALA A 4 1.42 9.05 -5.53
C ALA A 4 0.88 7.86 -6.35
N LEU A 5 0.89 6.68 -5.76
CA LEU A 5 0.53 5.42 -6.39
C LEU A 5 -0.77 4.90 -5.78
N VAL A 6 -1.81 4.77 -6.58
CA VAL A 6 -3.14 4.36 -6.12
C VAL A 6 -3.53 3.05 -6.79
N SER A 7 -3.65 1.98 -6.00
CA SER A 7 -4.19 0.72 -6.48
C SER A 7 -5.65 0.56 -6.05
N SER A 8 -6.52 0.28 -7.02
CA SER A 8 -7.94 0.06 -6.81
C SER A 8 -8.35 -1.33 -7.30
N TYR A 9 -9.06 -2.07 -6.45
CA TYR A 9 -9.58 -3.40 -6.79
C TYR A 9 -11.11 -3.36 -6.81
N TRP A 10 -11.70 -3.61 -7.97
CA TRP A 10 -13.15 -3.51 -8.17
C TRP A 10 -13.81 -4.89 -8.18
N VAL A 11 -14.87 -5.02 -7.38
CA VAL A 11 -15.76 -6.18 -7.39
C VAL A 11 -17.02 -5.88 -8.19
N ASP A 12 -17.55 -4.67 -8.09
CA ASP A 12 -18.71 -4.16 -8.86
C ASP A 12 -18.69 -2.62 -8.94
N GLY A 13 -19.43 -2.02 -9.87
CA GLY A 13 -19.33 -0.63 -10.34
C GLY A 13 -19.51 0.53 -9.34
N GLN A 14 -19.61 0.28 -8.05
CA GLN A 14 -19.81 1.34 -7.03
C GLN A 14 -18.51 2.05 -6.58
N LYS A 15 -17.35 1.71 -7.14
CA LYS A 15 -16.08 2.22 -6.61
C LYS A 15 -15.47 3.43 -7.32
N ALA A 16 -16.03 3.86 -8.44
CA ALA A 16 -15.51 5.00 -9.17
C ALA A 16 -15.46 6.27 -8.31
N GLU A 17 -16.52 6.53 -7.53
CA GLU A 17 -16.58 7.70 -6.65
C GLU A 17 -15.59 7.63 -5.47
N ILE A 18 -15.31 6.42 -4.97
CA ILE A 18 -14.35 6.22 -3.89
C ILE A 18 -12.94 6.51 -4.40
N LEU A 19 -12.59 5.95 -5.55
CA LEU A 19 -11.31 6.22 -6.21
C LEU A 19 -11.18 7.70 -6.55
N GLN A 20 -12.21 8.33 -7.12
CA GLN A 20 -12.17 9.75 -7.48
C GLN A 20 -11.91 10.62 -6.24
N ARG A 21 -12.60 10.40 -5.12
CA ARG A 21 -12.35 11.11 -3.87
C ARG A 21 -10.91 10.92 -3.35
N CYS A 22 -10.38 9.70 -3.47
CA CYS A 22 -8.99 9.44 -3.14
C CYS A 22 -8.08 10.31 -4.00
N LEU A 23 -8.20 10.24 -5.33
CA LEU A 23 -7.37 10.98 -6.28
C LEU A 23 -7.46 12.50 -6.08
N ASP A 24 -8.67 13.02 -5.89
CA ASP A 24 -8.92 14.46 -5.66
C ASP A 24 -8.22 14.97 -4.38
N SER A 25 -8.04 14.09 -3.40
CA SER A 25 -7.37 14.45 -2.15
C SER A 25 -5.84 14.50 -2.23
N LEU A 26 -5.23 13.96 -3.29
CA LEU A 26 -3.77 13.82 -3.42
C LEU A 26 -3.08 15.03 -4.04
N GLN A 27 -3.61 16.23 -3.79
CA GLN A 27 -3.00 17.46 -4.25
C GLN A 27 -1.60 17.63 -3.66
N GLY A 28 -0.67 18.17 -4.48
CA GLY A 28 0.72 18.37 -4.08
C GLY A 28 1.66 17.21 -4.35
N SER A 29 1.21 16.15 -5.05
CA SER A 29 2.09 15.19 -5.70
C SER A 29 2.53 15.70 -7.08
N ASP A 30 3.76 15.37 -7.48
CA ASP A 30 4.26 15.73 -8.82
C ASP A 30 3.69 14.79 -9.90
N GLU A 31 3.35 13.58 -9.50
CA GLU A 31 2.81 12.53 -10.35
C GLU A 31 1.78 11.70 -9.59
N ILE A 32 0.65 11.40 -10.23
CA ILE A 32 -0.34 10.44 -9.72
C ILE A 32 -0.46 9.31 -10.73
N LEU A 33 -0.17 8.09 -10.29
CA LEU A 33 -0.38 6.86 -11.05
C LEU A 33 -1.48 6.03 -10.40
N SER A 34 -2.50 5.67 -11.18
CA SER A 34 -3.59 4.83 -10.70
C SER A 34 -3.73 3.57 -11.54
N LEU A 35 -3.89 2.44 -10.89
CA LEU A 35 -4.15 1.16 -11.52
C LEU A 35 -5.43 0.55 -10.95
N VAL A 36 -6.42 0.41 -11.82
CA VAL A 36 -7.68 -0.27 -11.48
C VAL A 36 -7.60 -1.71 -11.94
N THR A 37 -7.82 -2.63 -11.01
CA THR A 37 -7.95 -4.06 -11.29
C THR A 37 -9.36 -4.54 -10.95
N HIS A 38 -9.79 -5.65 -11.53
CA HIS A 38 -11.11 -6.21 -11.30
C HIS A 38 -10.99 -7.68 -10.88
N HIS A 39 -11.95 -8.21 -10.12
CA HIS A 39 -11.91 -9.61 -9.64
C HIS A 39 -11.75 -10.66 -10.74
N LYS A 40 -12.12 -10.33 -11.98
CA LYS A 40 -11.91 -11.18 -13.17
C LYS A 40 -10.56 -10.92 -13.87
N CYS A 41 -9.80 -9.93 -13.41
CA CYS A 41 -8.47 -9.66 -13.97
C CYS A 41 -7.46 -10.65 -13.36
N PRO A 42 -6.56 -11.23 -14.16
CA PRO A 42 -5.51 -12.12 -13.65
C PRO A 42 -4.45 -11.37 -12.83
N LEU A 43 -4.47 -10.04 -12.86
CA LEU A 43 -3.52 -9.22 -12.12
C LEU A 43 -3.84 -9.27 -10.62
N GLY A 44 -2.96 -9.86 -9.84
CA GLY A 44 -3.11 -9.92 -8.39
C GLY A 44 -2.68 -8.63 -7.71
N PHE A 45 -2.89 -8.58 -6.40
CA PHE A 45 -2.62 -7.40 -5.58
C PHE A 45 -1.14 -6.98 -5.60
N ALA A 46 -0.24 -7.92 -5.34
CA ALA A 46 1.21 -7.65 -5.33
C ALA A 46 1.72 -7.17 -6.70
N ASP A 47 1.23 -7.78 -7.80
CA ASP A 47 1.61 -7.40 -9.16
C ASP A 47 1.14 -5.98 -9.50
N ALA A 48 -0.08 -5.60 -9.13
CA ALA A 48 -0.60 -4.26 -9.38
C ALA A 48 0.28 -3.18 -8.72
N TRP A 49 0.64 -3.36 -7.47
CA TRP A 49 1.50 -2.44 -6.74
C TRP A 49 2.92 -2.39 -7.29
N ASN A 50 3.50 -3.54 -7.61
CA ASN A 50 4.84 -3.62 -8.19
C ASN A 50 4.92 -2.91 -9.55
N ARG A 51 3.87 -3.03 -10.38
CA ARG A 51 3.79 -2.32 -11.68
C ARG A 51 3.71 -0.81 -11.48
N LEU A 52 2.87 -0.32 -10.57
CA LEU A 52 2.81 1.10 -10.26
C LEU A 52 4.17 1.63 -9.81
N ALA A 53 4.86 0.93 -8.91
CA ALA A 53 6.18 1.33 -8.44
C ALA A 53 7.23 1.35 -9.56
N THR A 54 7.17 0.41 -10.50
CA THR A 54 8.08 0.36 -11.66
C THR A 54 7.84 1.50 -12.64
N LEU A 55 6.60 1.93 -12.84
CA LEU A 55 6.23 3.02 -13.74
C LEU A 55 6.50 4.40 -13.15
N ALA A 56 6.51 4.51 -11.84
CA ALA A 56 6.71 5.77 -11.13
C ALA A 56 8.09 6.37 -11.38
N LYS A 57 8.19 7.70 -11.41
CA LYS A 57 9.43 8.45 -11.66
C LYS A 57 9.93 9.20 -10.43
N GLY A 58 9.12 9.31 -9.38
CA GLY A 58 9.45 10.06 -8.17
C GLY A 58 10.59 9.45 -7.36
N ASP A 59 11.29 10.29 -6.61
CA ASP A 59 12.29 9.89 -5.62
C ASP A 59 11.63 9.31 -4.36
N PHE A 60 10.38 9.70 -4.14
CA PHE A 60 9.51 9.20 -3.10
C PHE A 60 8.27 8.56 -3.71
N LEU A 61 8.03 7.31 -3.35
CA LEU A 61 6.88 6.51 -3.78
C LEU A 61 5.89 6.44 -2.64
N ILE A 62 4.70 7.04 -2.82
CA ILE A 62 3.65 7.00 -1.80
C ILE A 62 2.56 6.03 -2.26
N PHE A 63 2.42 4.95 -1.53
CA PHE A 63 1.45 3.90 -1.79
C PHE A 63 0.15 4.20 -1.04
N ILE A 64 -0.98 4.22 -1.74
CA ILE A 64 -2.27 4.62 -1.18
C ILE A 64 -3.35 3.66 -1.68
N GLY A 65 -4.00 2.93 -0.78
CA GLY A 65 -5.20 2.17 -1.12
C GLY A 65 -6.36 3.10 -1.48
N ASP A 66 -7.14 2.78 -2.49
CA ASP A 66 -8.18 3.61 -3.11
C ASP A 66 -9.27 4.15 -2.18
N ASN A 67 -9.47 3.52 -1.03
CA ASN A 67 -10.46 3.93 -0.03
C ASN A 67 -9.91 4.87 1.05
N ASN A 68 -8.70 5.41 0.86
CA ASN A 68 -8.08 6.35 1.78
C ASN A 68 -8.10 7.76 1.18
N THR A 69 -8.60 8.71 1.93
CA THR A 69 -8.69 10.12 1.54
C THR A 69 -7.82 10.95 2.47
N LEU A 70 -6.87 11.71 1.93
CA LEU A 70 -6.05 12.64 2.72
C LEU A 70 -6.95 13.73 3.30
N THR A 71 -6.95 13.90 4.62
CA THR A 71 -7.82 14.85 5.33
C THR A 71 -7.06 15.91 6.11
N LYS A 72 -5.77 15.67 6.39
CA LYS A 72 -4.89 16.63 7.09
C LYS A 72 -3.46 16.44 6.61
N GLY A 73 -2.71 17.54 6.56
CA GLY A 73 -1.31 17.55 6.16
C GLY A 73 -1.12 17.51 4.64
N SER A 74 0.06 17.10 4.23
CA SER A 74 0.44 16.97 2.82
C SER A 74 1.28 15.72 2.58
N LEU A 75 1.29 15.23 1.35
CA LEU A 75 2.10 14.07 0.97
C LEU A 75 3.61 14.31 1.18
N SER A 76 4.08 15.55 1.00
CA SER A 76 5.49 15.92 1.19
C SER A 76 5.99 15.69 2.63
N GLN A 77 5.11 15.77 3.63
CA GLN A 77 5.46 15.48 5.02
C GLN A 77 5.78 14.00 5.26
N LEU A 78 5.31 13.10 4.40
CA LEU A 78 5.69 11.69 4.44
C LEU A 78 7.07 11.43 3.81
N CYS A 79 7.62 12.37 3.05
CA CYS A 79 8.85 12.18 2.28
C CYS A 79 10.08 12.44 3.15
N ILE A 80 10.57 11.41 3.83
CA ILE A 80 11.78 11.47 4.66
C ILE A 80 12.82 10.51 4.08
N SER A 81 13.97 11.06 3.67
CA SER A 81 15.07 10.26 3.09
C SER A 81 15.55 9.19 4.08
N GLY A 82 15.87 8.00 3.57
CA GLY A 82 16.38 6.88 4.36
C GLY A 82 15.37 6.24 5.31
N THR A 83 14.08 6.63 5.25
CA THR A 83 13.05 6.19 6.20
C THR A 83 11.77 5.82 5.46
N VAL A 84 11.18 4.68 5.77
CA VAL A 84 9.82 4.37 5.36
C VAL A 84 8.85 4.99 6.35
N THR A 85 7.92 5.80 5.86
CA THR A 85 6.98 6.53 6.70
C THR A 85 5.55 6.12 6.42
N SER A 86 4.69 6.28 7.42
CA SER A 86 3.24 6.16 7.27
C SER A 86 2.52 7.22 8.10
N PRO A 87 1.28 7.62 7.74
CA PRO A 87 0.48 8.44 8.62
C PRO A 87 0.22 7.72 9.93
N LEU A 88 -0.06 8.47 10.99
CA LEU A 88 -0.46 7.88 12.26
C LEU A 88 -1.81 7.19 12.10
N ILE A 89 -1.84 5.88 12.38
CA ILE A 89 -3.06 5.11 12.36
C ILE A 89 -3.53 4.90 13.77
N ASN A 90 -4.65 5.48 14.11
CA ASN A 90 -5.27 5.31 15.40
C ASN A 90 -4.25 5.41 16.57
N GLU A 91 -4.65 5.73 17.74
CA GLU A 91 -3.85 5.95 18.95
C GLU A 91 -3.00 4.74 19.41
N LYS A 92 -2.91 3.66 18.61
CA LYS A 92 -2.26 2.38 18.95
C LYS A 92 -0.79 2.27 18.57
N GLY A 93 -0.14 3.34 18.11
CA GLY A 93 1.30 3.37 17.90
C GLY A 93 1.85 2.35 16.87
N GLN A 94 1.09 2.02 15.85
CA GLN A 94 1.61 1.18 14.77
C GLN A 94 2.69 1.93 13.98
N GLU A 95 3.87 1.34 13.87
CA GLU A 95 5.01 1.93 13.15
C GLU A 95 4.84 1.92 11.63
N PHE A 96 3.97 1.06 11.09
CA PHE A 96 3.78 0.87 9.66
C PHE A 96 2.32 0.56 9.31
N TRP A 97 1.83 1.18 8.25
CA TRP A 97 0.50 0.93 7.70
C TRP A 97 0.56 0.56 6.22
N GLY A 98 0.41 -0.71 5.91
CA GLY A 98 0.48 -1.23 4.55
C GLY A 98 -0.52 -0.64 3.55
N MET A 99 -1.56 0.09 4.02
CA MET A 99 -2.55 0.74 3.15
C MET A 99 -2.17 2.15 2.71
N VAL A 100 -1.34 2.85 3.51
CA VAL A 100 -0.76 4.16 3.16
C VAL A 100 0.65 4.24 3.74
N PHE A 101 1.65 4.33 2.89
CA PHE A 101 3.04 4.54 3.31
C PHE A 101 3.86 5.21 2.21
N CYS A 102 4.92 5.87 2.60
CA CYS A 102 5.92 6.42 1.70
C CYS A 102 7.21 5.61 1.80
N MET A 103 7.75 5.24 0.68
CA MET A 103 9.04 4.55 0.57
C MET A 103 9.94 5.36 -0.38
N PRO A 104 11.11 5.83 0.08
CA PRO A 104 12.14 6.38 -0.80
C PRO A 104 12.54 5.39 -1.88
N ARG A 105 12.85 5.89 -3.08
CA ARG A 105 13.18 5.03 -4.23
C ARG A 105 14.41 4.17 -4.00
N ASP A 106 15.44 4.69 -3.37
CA ASP A 106 16.64 3.93 -3.02
C ASP A 106 16.34 2.74 -2.10
N ILE A 107 15.42 2.91 -1.15
CA ILE A 107 14.93 1.81 -0.31
C ILE A 107 14.14 0.82 -1.16
N TYR A 108 13.21 1.30 -2.02
CA TYR A 108 12.47 0.44 -2.94
C TYR A 108 13.41 -0.40 -3.81
N GLU A 109 14.43 0.20 -4.40
CA GLU A 109 15.39 -0.50 -5.25
C GLU A 109 16.23 -1.53 -4.47
N SER A 110 16.52 -1.27 -3.20
CA SER A 110 17.31 -2.17 -2.36
C SER A 110 16.52 -3.31 -1.73
N VAL A 111 15.24 -3.08 -1.38
CA VAL A 111 14.39 -4.04 -0.64
C VAL A 111 13.37 -4.71 -1.56
N GLY A 112 12.96 -4.04 -2.63
CA GLY A 112 11.78 -4.38 -3.43
C GLY A 112 10.48 -4.03 -2.70
N LEU A 113 9.34 -4.21 -3.37
CA LEU A 113 8.02 -4.00 -2.78
C LEU A 113 7.41 -5.33 -2.34
N TYR A 114 6.39 -5.80 -3.02
CA TYR A 114 5.69 -7.03 -2.63
C TYR A 114 6.27 -8.27 -3.31
N ASP A 115 6.46 -9.33 -2.55
CA ASP A 115 6.88 -10.62 -3.07
C ASP A 115 5.72 -11.25 -3.86
N MET A 116 5.97 -11.58 -5.12
CA MET A 116 4.97 -12.13 -6.03
C MET A 116 4.38 -13.48 -5.59
N ARG A 117 5.00 -14.15 -4.65
CA ARG A 117 4.42 -15.36 -4.03
C ARG A 117 3.13 -15.06 -3.29
N PHE A 118 2.94 -13.83 -2.79
CA PHE A 118 1.71 -13.36 -2.12
C PHE A 118 0.68 -12.76 -3.09
N ASN A 119 0.82 -13.02 -4.39
CA ASN A 119 -0.07 -12.43 -5.41
C ASN A 119 -1.49 -13.04 -5.46
N ASN A 120 -1.78 -14.04 -4.63
CA ASN A 120 -3.05 -14.77 -4.64
C ASN A 120 -4.22 -14.05 -3.94
N GLY A 121 -4.01 -12.87 -3.44
CA GLY A 121 -5.03 -12.14 -2.69
C GLY A 121 -4.41 -11.03 -1.88
N SER A 122 -4.85 -10.85 -0.67
CA SER A 122 -4.26 -9.94 0.29
C SER A 122 -3.92 -10.67 1.58
N HIS A 123 -3.28 -9.95 2.46
CA HIS A 123 -2.69 -10.41 3.69
C HIS A 123 -1.32 -11.10 3.51
N TRP A 124 -0.46 -10.83 4.43
CA TRP A 124 0.92 -11.29 4.56
C TRP A 124 1.93 -10.62 3.64
N GLU A 125 1.53 -9.96 2.55
CA GLU A 125 2.43 -9.20 1.68
C GLU A 125 3.03 -7.99 2.39
N ASP A 126 2.24 -7.27 3.17
CA ASP A 126 2.68 -6.14 3.99
C ASP A 126 3.51 -6.60 5.20
N THR A 127 3.15 -7.71 5.81
CA THR A 127 3.90 -8.34 6.90
C THR A 127 5.28 -8.80 6.41
N ASP A 128 5.35 -9.38 5.21
CA ASP A 128 6.60 -9.77 4.57
C ASP A 128 7.48 -8.56 4.26
N LEU A 129 6.91 -7.52 3.69
CA LEU A 129 7.63 -6.27 3.43
C LEU A 129 8.19 -5.67 4.71
N LEU A 130 7.35 -5.56 5.76
CA LEU A 130 7.76 -5.06 7.06
C LEU A 130 8.93 -5.85 7.63
N ARG A 131 8.91 -7.17 7.52
CA ARG A 131 10.01 -8.02 7.99
C ARG A 131 11.29 -7.77 7.22
N ARG A 132 11.23 -7.69 5.88
CA ARG A 132 12.40 -7.37 5.04
C ARG A 132 13.00 -5.99 5.36
N LEU A 133 12.16 -4.99 5.62
CA LEU A 133 12.61 -3.67 6.05
C LEU A 133 13.35 -3.75 7.39
N LYS A 134 12.81 -4.48 8.36
CA LYS A 134 13.44 -4.67 9.69
C LYS A 134 14.76 -5.43 9.59
N GLU A 135 14.86 -6.48 8.78
CA GLU A 135 16.12 -7.22 8.56
C GLU A 135 17.23 -6.35 7.95
N LYS A 136 16.84 -5.39 7.13
CA LYS A 136 17.78 -4.40 6.56
C LYS A 136 18.01 -3.18 7.45
N ASN A 137 17.46 -3.18 8.66
CA ASN A 137 17.53 -2.06 9.61
C ASN A 137 17.03 -0.73 9.02
N ILE A 138 16.05 -0.79 8.12
CA ILE A 138 15.43 0.42 7.55
C ILE A 138 14.53 1.05 8.62
N PRO A 139 14.73 2.34 8.95
CA PRO A 139 13.90 3.04 9.91
C PRO A 139 12.44 3.12 9.45
N LEU A 140 11.51 2.91 10.39
CA LEU A 140 10.08 3.09 10.20
C LEU A 140 9.60 4.24 11.07
N LYS A 141 8.79 5.14 10.52
CA LYS A 141 8.32 6.32 11.27
C LYS A 141 6.87 6.65 10.95
N SER A 142 6.07 6.83 11.98
CA SER A 142 4.74 7.43 11.85
C SER A 142 4.83 8.96 11.82
N VAL A 143 4.04 9.60 10.95
CA VAL A 143 3.95 11.05 10.78
C VAL A 143 2.57 11.52 11.26
N PRO A 144 2.46 12.03 12.51
CA PRO A 144 1.17 12.32 13.15
C PRO A 144 0.44 13.52 12.56
N ASP A 145 1.14 14.38 11.82
CA ASP A 145 0.54 15.54 11.18
C ASP A 145 -0.11 15.25 9.83
N VAL A 146 0.02 14.00 9.33
CA VAL A 146 -0.62 13.52 8.12
C VAL A 146 -1.71 12.52 8.49
N ASN A 147 -2.95 12.81 8.11
CA ASN A 147 -4.08 11.94 8.39
C ASN A 147 -4.82 11.55 7.11
N PHE A 148 -5.16 10.28 7.03
CA PHE A 148 -6.06 9.74 6.02
C PHE A 148 -7.33 9.23 6.70
N ASN A 149 -8.47 9.58 6.13
CA ASN A 149 -9.75 9.01 6.53
C ASN A 149 -10.01 7.77 5.67
N ARG A 150 -10.35 6.67 6.35
CA ARG A 150 -10.84 5.44 5.72
C ARG A 150 -12.30 5.26 6.13
N PRO A 151 -13.26 5.43 5.22
CA PRO A 151 -14.66 5.19 5.53
C PRO A 151 -14.87 3.80 6.14
N GLN A 152 -15.67 3.74 7.21
CA GLN A 152 -16.09 2.47 7.77
C GLN A 152 -16.99 1.74 6.75
N GLY A 153 -16.73 0.47 6.55
CA GLY A 153 -17.49 -0.36 5.63
C GLY A 153 -16.75 -0.59 4.29
N GLY A 154 -16.48 -1.82 3.99
CA GLY A 154 -16.00 -2.26 2.71
C GLY A 154 -14.48 -2.38 2.58
N ARG A 155 -13.89 -3.28 3.34
CA ARG A 155 -12.73 -3.96 2.80
C ARG A 155 -13.21 -4.73 1.57
N THR A 156 -12.85 -4.28 0.38
CA THR A 156 -13.14 -5.00 -0.87
C THR A 156 -12.68 -6.43 -0.82
N ILE A 157 -11.65 -6.64 -0.05
CA ILE A 157 -11.04 -7.93 0.26
C ILE A 157 -11.97 -8.86 1.01
N ASP A 158 -12.70 -8.37 2.01
CA ASP A 158 -13.63 -9.22 2.79
C ASP A 158 -14.83 -9.68 1.94
N ALA A 159 -15.17 -8.90 0.90
CA ALA A 159 -16.21 -9.24 -0.07
C ALA A 159 -15.70 -10.13 -1.23
N THR A 160 -14.39 -10.42 -1.30
CA THR A 160 -13.83 -11.23 -2.38
C THR A 160 -14.07 -12.72 -2.12
N PRO A 161 -14.75 -13.45 -3.03
CA PRO A 161 -14.95 -14.88 -2.86
C PRO A 161 -13.62 -15.64 -2.67
N GLY A 162 -13.58 -16.53 -1.67
CA GLY A 162 -12.41 -17.34 -1.38
C GLY A 162 -11.25 -16.62 -0.66
N ASN A 163 -11.47 -15.41 -0.14
CA ASN A 163 -10.43 -14.62 0.52
C ASN A 163 -9.82 -15.33 1.74
N GLU A 164 -10.62 -16.00 2.57
CA GLU A 164 -10.12 -16.74 3.73
C GLU A 164 -9.18 -17.89 3.32
N HIS A 165 -9.50 -18.58 2.23
CA HIS A 165 -8.63 -19.64 1.70
C HIS A 165 -7.29 -19.05 1.19
N LYS A 166 -7.34 -17.92 0.49
CA LYS A 166 -6.14 -17.21 0.01
C LYS A 166 -5.26 -16.72 1.16
N LYS A 167 -5.88 -16.23 2.23
CA LYS A 167 -5.20 -15.81 3.45
C LYS A 167 -4.44 -16.98 4.11
N THR A 168 -5.04 -18.17 4.14
CA THR A 168 -4.39 -19.37 4.65
C THR A 168 -3.18 -19.77 3.81
N ILE A 169 -3.32 -19.76 2.47
CA ILE A 169 -2.21 -20.05 1.56
C ILE A 169 -1.06 -19.06 1.77
N ASN A 170 -1.36 -17.77 1.86
CA ASN A 170 -0.34 -16.75 2.07
C ASN A 170 0.35 -16.89 3.45
N ALA A 171 -0.39 -17.33 4.48
CA ALA A 171 0.20 -17.66 5.79
C ALA A 171 1.22 -18.80 5.69
N GLU A 172 0.89 -19.88 4.99
CA GLU A 172 1.79 -21.01 4.74
C GLU A 172 3.05 -20.56 3.97
N ILE A 173 2.88 -19.74 2.93
CA ILE A 173 4.00 -19.16 2.18
C ILE A 173 4.91 -18.35 3.10
N PHE A 174 4.32 -17.51 3.98
CA PHE A 174 5.07 -16.69 4.91
C PHE A 174 5.86 -17.54 5.92
N ILE A 175 5.21 -18.49 6.56
CA ILE A 175 5.82 -19.42 7.52
C ILE A 175 7.00 -20.16 6.86
N LYS A 176 6.79 -20.72 5.66
CA LYS A 176 7.84 -21.43 4.91
C LYS A 176 8.99 -20.51 4.51
N LYS A 177 8.70 -19.29 4.05
CA LYS A 177 9.73 -18.33 3.64
C LYS A 177 10.65 -17.96 4.79
N TRP A 178 10.09 -17.84 5.98
CA TRP A 178 10.78 -17.30 7.15
C TRP A 178 11.18 -18.36 8.19
N ASN A 179 10.99 -19.64 7.88
CA ASN A 179 11.31 -20.80 8.76
C ASN A 179 10.72 -20.65 10.18
N LEU A 180 9.43 -20.32 10.25
CA LEU A 180 8.69 -20.11 11.50
C LEU A 180 7.92 -21.35 11.93
#